data_cdabd3a6d978a780c7dac40e90abcca0
#
_entry.id   cdabd3a6d978a780c7dac40e90abcca0
#
_cell.length_a   1.000
_cell.length_b   1.000
_cell.length_c   1.000
_cell.angle_alpha   90.00
_cell.angle_beta   90.00
_cell.angle_gamma   90.00
#
_symmetry.space_group_name_H-M   'P 1'
#
loop_
_entity.id
_entity.type
_entity.pdbx_description
1 polymer ?
#
loop_
_entity_poly.entity_id
_entity_poly.type
_entity_poly.pdbx_seq_one_letter_code
_entity_poly.pdbx_strand_id
1 'polypeptide(L)'
;MDDRSRALLKTLIERYIEEGQPIGSRTLSRFSGLDLSAATIRNVMADLEDMGFVTSPHTSAGRVPTPRGYRLFVDTMLTMQPLEAIAARDLEQHLLPDSPQRMINSAAEILSNLTHFAGVVMTPKRAQVFKHIEFLRLGEGKILLIVVTPEGDVQNRILPTNQDYSPSQLIEAGNYINSQFSGRSFDEVRLRLKADLDNLRTDISGLMTLALDSSSTIGDMGYSGMVLSGERRLLNVGDLSSNLDKLRKMFDMLEQKSVLMQLLDVSSHADGIQIFIGGESDLLPYEDLAVISAPYSVDGTIVGTLGVIGPTRMAYDRVIPIVDITSKLLSGALSHS
;
A
#
# COMPACT_ATOMS: atom_id res chain seq x y z
N MET A 1 -1.91 -25.78 21.13
CA MET A 1 -2.32 -24.81 22.18
C MET A 1 -3.69 -25.22 22.67
N ASP A 2 -3.89 -25.33 23.99
CA ASP A 2 -5.19 -25.66 24.58
C ASP A 2 -6.12 -24.42 24.64
N ASP A 3 -7.39 -24.64 24.98
CA ASP A 3 -8.40 -23.54 25.00
C ASP A 3 -8.10 -22.49 26.07
N ARG A 4 -7.45 -22.89 27.19
CA ARG A 4 -7.07 -21.96 28.26
C ARG A 4 -5.97 -21.02 27.81
N SER A 5 -4.92 -21.58 27.21
CA SER A 5 -3.82 -20.77 26.64
C SER A 5 -4.31 -19.84 25.55
N ARG A 6 -5.26 -20.30 24.71
CA ARG A 6 -5.90 -19.49 23.67
C ARG A 6 -6.68 -18.33 24.26
N ALA A 7 -7.52 -18.56 25.27
CA ALA A 7 -8.29 -17.53 25.94
C ALA A 7 -7.38 -16.50 26.64
N LEU A 8 -6.31 -16.96 27.28
CA LEU A 8 -5.34 -16.06 27.94
C LEU A 8 -4.57 -15.22 26.93
N LEU A 9 -4.13 -15.80 25.80
CA LEU A 9 -3.48 -15.06 24.73
C LEU A 9 -4.41 -14.01 24.13
N LYS A 10 -5.67 -14.38 23.85
CA LYS A 10 -6.70 -13.43 23.37
C LYS A 10 -6.84 -12.25 24.31
N THR A 11 -7.09 -12.50 25.60
CA THR A 11 -7.25 -11.45 26.60
C THR A 11 -5.99 -10.61 26.75
N LEU A 12 -4.80 -11.20 26.66
CA LEU A 12 -3.54 -10.48 26.72
C LEU A 12 -3.42 -9.50 25.55
N ILE A 13 -3.72 -9.95 24.32
CA ILE A 13 -3.62 -9.09 23.14
C ILE A 13 -4.66 -7.99 23.17
N GLU A 14 -5.92 -8.29 23.47
CA GLU A 14 -6.98 -7.29 23.57
C GLU A 14 -6.63 -6.20 24.60
N ARG A 15 -6.17 -6.58 25.79
CA ARG A 15 -5.73 -5.62 26.82
C ARG A 15 -4.50 -4.84 26.42
N TYR A 16 -3.54 -5.47 25.77
CA TYR A 16 -2.36 -4.77 25.29
C TYR A 16 -2.70 -3.75 24.19
N ILE A 17 -3.65 -4.07 23.30
CA ILE A 17 -4.16 -3.10 22.31
C ILE A 17 -4.79 -1.88 23.01
N GLU A 18 -5.59 -2.10 24.05
CA GLU A 18 -6.26 -1.02 24.80
C GLU A 18 -5.28 -0.18 25.63
N GLU A 19 -4.44 -0.84 26.44
CA GLU A 19 -3.66 -0.18 27.48
C GLU A 19 -2.28 0.29 27.02
N GLY A 20 -1.69 -0.39 26.02
CA GLY A 20 -0.34 -0.11 25.50
C GLY A 20 0.80 -0.43 26.49
N GLN A 21 0.51 -1.16 27.57
CA GLN A 21 1.46 -1.51 28.60
C GLN A 21 1.60 -3.03 28.73
N PRO A 22 2.79 -3.55 29.08
CA PRO A 22 2.97 -4.99 29.26
C PRO A 22 1.97 -5.59 30.26
N ILE A 23 1.29 -6.66 29.86
CA ILE A 23 0.20 -7.26 30.65
C ILE A 23 0.74 -8.28 31.65
N GLY A 24 0.42 -8.07 32.92
CA GLY A 24 0.81 -8.93 34.02
C GLY A 24 -0.18 -10.06 34.33
N SER A 25 0.27 -11.13 34.99
CA SER A 25 -0.59 -12.26 35.37
C SER A 25 -1.76 -11.88 36.30
N ARG A 26 -1.63 -10.82 37.10
CA ARG A 26 -2.73 -10.31 37.94
C ARG A 26 -3.83 -9.64 37.09
N THR A 27 -3.45 -8.93 36.05
CA THR A 27 -4.41 -8.32 35.11
C THR A 27 -5.16 -9.42 34.37
N LEU A 28 -4.45 -10.43 33.85
CA LEU A 28 -5.09 -11.56 33.17
C LEU A 28 -6.01 -12.37 34.10
N SER A 29 -5.65 -12.58 35.36
CA SER A 29 -6.52 -13.26 36.35
C SER A 29 -7.85 -12.53 36.56
N ARG A 30 -7.85 -11.21 36.42
CA ARG A 30 -9.06 -10.38 36.59
C ARG A 30 -9.95 -10.36 35.34
N PHE A 31 -9.35 -10.35 34.15
CA PHE A 31 -10.05 -10.07 32.91
C PHE A 31 -10.26 -11.29 31.98
N SER A 32 -9.57 -12.40 32.20
CA SER A 32 -9.68 -13.58 31.32
C SER A 32 -11.00 -14.36 31.47
N GLY A 33 -11.79 -14.09 32.53
CA GLY A 33 -12.98 -14.89 32.82
C GLY A 33 -12.68 -16.34 33.23
N LEU A 34 -11.39 -16.70 33.38
CA LEU A 34 -10.96 -18.02 33.80
C LEU A 34 -10.72 -17.99 35.31
N ASP A 35 -11.26 -19.01 36.01
CA ASP A 35 -11.03 -19.17 37.45
C ASP A 35 -9.64 -19.81 37.69
N LEU A 36 -8.58 -19.02 37.40
CA LEU A 36 -7.19 -19.43 37.51
C LEU A 36 -6.42 -18.54 38.48
N SER A 37 -5.57 -19.16 39.27
CA SER A 37 -4.64 -18.39 40.13
C SER A 37 -3.61 -17.63 39.30
N ALA A 38 -3.13 -16.50 39.84
CA ALA A 38 -2.05 -15.73 39.18
C ALA A 38 -0.77 -16.54 38.97
N ALA A 39 -0.53 -17.58 39.77
CA ALA A 39 0.60 -18.48 39.60
C ALA A 39 0.39 -19.41 38.40
N THR A 40 -0.80 -19.99 38.24
CA THR A 40 -1.16 -20.79 37.05
C THR A 40 -1.06 -19.98 35.78
N ILE A 41 -1.61 -18.74 35.78
CA ILE A 41 -1.51 -17.85 34.63
C ILE A 41 -0.07 -17.53 34.28
N ARG A 42 0.81 -17.33 35.27
CA ARG A 42 2.24 -17.09 35.03
C ARG A 42 2.91 -18.27 34.31
N ASN A 43 2.55 -19.52 34.66
CA ASN A 43 3.05 -20.70 33.95
C ASN A 43 2.57 -20.72 32.49
N VAL A 44 1.28 -20.48 32.25
CA VAL A 44 0.75 -20.40 30.86
C VAL A 44 1.40 -19.27 30.08
N MET A 45 1.69 -18.12 30.73
CA MET A 45 2.41 -17.03 30.06
C MET A 45 3.84 -17.43 29.67
N ALA A 46 4.53 -18.25 30.50
CA ALA A 46 5.83 -18.79 30.17
C ALA A 46 5.74 -19.78 28.98
N ASP A 47 4.75 -20.66 28.97
CA ASP A 47 4.51 -21.57 27.84
C ASP A 47 4.21 -20.80 26.53
N LEU A 48 3.44 -19.70 26.60
CA LEU A 48 3.17 -18.84 25.44
C LEU A 48 4.42 -18.10 24.96
N GLU A 49 5.32 -17.74 25.88
CA GLU A 49 6.62 -17.16 25.56
C GLU A 49 7.56 -18.16 24.89
N ASP A 50 7.63 -19.38 25.41
CA ASP A 50 8.41 -20.48 24.81
C ASP A 50 7.90 -20.85 23.40
N MET A 51 6.59 -20.73 23.17
CA MET A 51 5.98 -20.88 21.83
C MET A 51 6.19 -19.67 20.93
N GLY A 52 6.75 -18.56 21.43
CA GLY A 52 7.04 -17.34 20.67
C GLY A 52 5.82 -16.45 20.35
N PHE A 53 4.69 -16.61 21.07
CA PHE A 53 3.51 -15.78 20.88
C PHE A 53 3.54 -14.47 21.68
N VAL A 54 4.28 -14.49 22.78
CA VAL A 54 4.49 -13.31 23.65
C VAL A 54 5.97 -13.20 23.99
N THR A 55 6.38 -12.03 24.44
CA THR A 55 7.75 -11.77 24.92
C THR A 55 7.74 -10.87 26.14
N SER A 56 8.82 -10.87 26.91
CA SER A 56 9.03 -9.98 28.04
C SER A 56 9.93 -8.81 27.62
N PRO A 57 9.46 -7.57 27.64
CA PRO A 57 10.33 -6.43 27.30
C PRO A 57 11.42 -6.20 28.35
N HIS A 58 11.18 -6.58 29.62
CA HIS A 58 12.14 -6.50 30.73
C HIS A 58 11.85 -7.62 31.76
N THR A 59 12.86 -8.02 32.51
CA THR A 59 12.82 -9.18 33.43
C THR A 59 11.68 -9.15 34.47
N SER A 60 11.22 -7.97 34.88
CA SER A 60 10.13 -7.78 35.85
C SER A 60 8.84 -7.26 35.23
N ALA A 61 8.79 -7.05 33.91
CA ALA A 61 7.62 -6.56 33.19
C ALA A 61 6.62 -7.71 32.95
N GLY A 62 5.38 -7.35 32.62
CA GLY A 62 4.41 -8.28 32.04
C GLY A 62 4.88 -8.84 30.68
N ARG A 63 3.95 -9.35 29.91
CA ARG A 63 4.21 -9.83 28.54
C ARG A 63 3.57 -8.89 27.52
N VAL A 64 4.20 -8.83 26.36
CA VAL A 64 3.68 -8.13 25.17
C VAL A 64 3.56 -9.14 24.03
N PRO A 65 2.59 -8.98 23.11
CA PRO A 65 2.46 -9.85 21.95
C PRO A 65 3.65 -9.71 21.00
N THR A 66 4.03 -10.79 20.36
CA THR A 66 4.93 -10.79 19.20
C THR A 66 4.12 -10.66 17.89
N PRO A 67 4.74 -10.38 16.74
CA PRO A 67 4.07 -10.47 15.44
C PRO A 67 3.35 -11.81 15.23
N ARG A 68 3.98 -12.91 15.60
CA ARG A 68 3.39 -14.27 15.57
C ARG A 68 2.16 -14.40 16.48
N GLY A 69 2.18 -13.77 17.64
CA GLY A 69 1.02 -13.71 18.55
C GLY A 69 -0.15 -12.95 17.93
N TYR A 70 0.12 -11.79 17.34
CA TYR A 70 -0.89 -11.02 16.63
C TYR A 70 -1.45 -11.78 15.41
N ARG A 71 -0.61 -12.46 14.63
CA ARG A 71 -1.05 -13.29 13.50
C ARG A 71 -2.03 -14.35 13.95
N LEU A 72 -1.68 -15.14 14.97
CA LEU A 72 -2.57 -16.16 15.50
C LEU A 72 -3.89 -15.58 16.03
N PHE A 73 -3.83 -14.43 16.69
CA PHE A 73 -5.02 -13.72 17.19
C PHE A 73 -5.94 -13.30 16.04
N VAL A 74 -5.41 -12.66 15.01
CA VAL A 74 -6.18 -12.19 13.85
C VAL A 74 -6.81 -13.37 13.10
N ASP A 75 -6.06 -14.43 12.86
CA ASP A 75 -6.52 -15.56 12.04
C ASP A 75 -7.55 -16.46 12.75
N THR A 76 -7.52 -16.52 14.09
CA THR A 76 -8.28 -17.57 14.80
C THR A 76 -9.12 -17.11 15.96
N MET A 77 -8.89 -15.92 16.50
CA MET A 77 -9.53 -15.46 17.74
C MET A 77 -10.30 -14.14 17.59
N LEU A 78 -10.05 -13.40 16.50
CA LEU A 78 -10.64 -12.11 16.28
C LEU A 78 -12.14 -12.23 16.00
N THR A 79 -12.93 -11.42 16.70
CA THR A 79 -14.36 -11.25 16.41
C THR A 79 -14.54 -9.88 15.80
N MET A 80 -14.90 -9.82 14.51
CA MET A 80 -15.11 -8.57 13.80
C MET A 80 -16.24 -7.77 14.42
N GLN A 81 -16.02 -6.48 14.60
CA GLN A 81 -17.07 -5.55 15.03
C GLN A 81 -17.82 -5.02 13.80
N PRO A 82 -19.16 -5.00 13.81
CA PRO A 82 -19.90 -4.35 12.74
C PRO A 82 -19.57 -2.86 12.73
N LEU A 83 -19.34 -2.31 11.54
CA LEU A 83 -19.14 -0.88 11.40
C LEU A 83 -20.39 -0.13 11.88
N GLU A 84 -20.21 0.88 12.72
CA GLU A 84 -21.33 1.69 13.17
C GLU A 84 -22.06 2.32 11.97
N ALA A 85 -23.39 2.34 11.99
CA ALA A 85 -24.21 2.84 10.88
C ALA A 85 -23.91 4.30 10.51
N ILE A 86 -23.39 5.09 11.47
CA ILE A 86 -22.96 6.47 11.27
C ILE A 86 -21.70 6.50 10.41
N ALA A 87 -20.69 5.69 10.77
CA ALA A 87 -19.44 5.62 10.02
C ALA A 87 -19.65 5.09 8.59
N ALA A 88 -20.56 4.13 8.39
CA ALA A 88 -20.90 3.65 7.06
C ALA A 88 -21.57 4.73 6.20
N ARG A 89 -22.47 5.53 6.77
CA ARG A 89 -23.11 6.66 6.05
C ARG A 89 -22.14 7.78 5.71
N ASP A 90 -21.22 8.10 6.61
CA ASP A 90 -20.17 9.09 6.35
C ASP A 90 -19.26 8.64 5.21
N LEU A 91 -18.93 7.34 5.16
CA LEU A 91 -18.20 6.74 4.05
C LEU A 91 -18.91 6.91 2.71
N GLU A 92 -20.20 6.59 2.65
CA GLU A 92 -21.01 6.73 1.43
C GLU A 92 -21.11 8.19 0.95
N GLN A 93 -21.30 9.15 1.87
CA GLN A 93 -21.42 10.57 1.50
C GLN A 93 -20.11 11.17 0.97
N HIS A 94 -18.96 10.72 1.45
CA HIS A 94 -17.65 11.25 1.02
C HIS A 94 -17.10 10.58 -0.25
N LEU A 95 -17.66 9.42 -0.64
CA LEU A 95 -17.32 8.70 -1.87
C LEU A 95 -18.38 8.89 -2.95
N LEU A 96 -19.10 10.04 -2.96
CA LEU A 96 -20.02 10.36 -4.04
C LEU A 96 -19.31 10.40 -5.40
N PRO A 97 -19.98 9.94 -6.48
CA PRO A 97 -19.43 9.96 -7.83
C PRO A 97 -18.99 11.37 -8.22
N ASP A 98 -17.71 11.56 -8.39
CA ASP A 98 -17.03 12.77 -8.86
C ASP A 98 -15.90 12.30 -9.78
N SER A 99 -14.85 13.06 -9.92
CA SER A 99 -13.69 12.60 -10.68
C SER A 99 -13.00 11.42 -9.96
N PRO A 100 -12.54 10.38 -10.69
CA PRO A 100 -11.86 9.22 -10.10
C PRO A 100 -10.72 9.59 -9.15
N GLN A 101 -9.96 10.65 -9.47
CA GLN A 101 -8.86 11.10 -8.63
C GLN A 101 -9.34 11.66 -7.28
N ARG A 102 -10.47 12.38 -7.26
CA ARG A 102 -11.04 12.86 -6.00
C ARG A 102 -11.56 11.72 -5.14
N MET A 103 -12.21 10.73 -5.73
CA MET A 103 -12.68 9.54 -5.02
C MET A 103 -11.52 8.77 -4.37
N ILE A 104 -10.41 8.60 -5.09
CA ILE A 104 -9.19 7.96 -4.57
C ILE A 104 -8.60 8.75 -3.41
N ASN A 105 -8.50 10.08 -3.54
CA ASN A 105 -8.00 10.94 -2.46
C ASN A 105 -8.93 10.87 -1.23
N SER A 106 -10.23 10.96 -1.43
CA SER A 106 -11.22 10.85 -0.36
C SER A 106 -11.16 9.50 0.35
N ALA A 107 -10.97 8.40 -0.38
CA ALA A 107 -10.80 7.07 0.22
C ALA A 107 -9.58 7.00 1.14
N ALA A 108 -8.44 7.56 0.74
CA ALA A 108 -7.24 7.63 1.59
C ALA A 108 -7.47 8.47 2.84
N GLU A 109 -8.14 9.62 2.71
CA GLU A 109 -8.49 10.49 3.84
C GLU A 109 -9.46 9.82 4.81
N ILE A 110 -10.48 9.15 4.31
CA ILE A 110 -11.48 8.43 5.11
C ILE A 110 -10.81 7.31 5.90
N LEU A 111 -10.00 6.48 5.24
CA LEU A 111 -9.23 5.43 5.92
C LEU A 111 -8.42 6.01 7.07
N SER A 112 -7.71 7.11 6.83
CA SER A 112 -6.94 7.78 7.87
C SER A 112 -7.81 8.36 8.98
N ASN A 113 -8.94 8.98 8.67
CA ASN A 113 -9.83 9.61 9.65
C ASN A 113 -10.46 8.59 10.59
N LEU A 114 -10.95 7.46 10.06
CA LEU A 114 -11.64 6.44 10.84
C LEU A 114 -10.70 5.54 11.64
N THR A 115 -9.51 5.28 11.12
CA THR A 115 -8.54 4.40 11.78
C THR A 115 -7.53 5.14 12.65
N HIS A 116 -7.36 6.45 12.44
CA HIS A 116 -6.30 7.28 13.03
C HIS A 116 -4.87 6.88 12.63
N PHE A 117 -4.74 6.14 11.54
CA PHE A 117 -3.45 5.71 10.96
C PHE A 117 -3.25 6.32 9.56
N ALA A 118 -2.18 5.96 8.88
CA ALA A 118 -1.96 6.40 7.51
C ALA A 118 -2.83 5.58 6.54
N GLY A 119 -3.72 6.26 5.81
CA GLY A 119 -4.51 5.68 4.73
C GLY A 119 -3.73 5.71 3.42
N VAL A 120 -3.71 4.60 2.69
CA VAL A 120 -3.01 4.48 1.42
C VAL A 120 -3.95 3.92 0.36
N VAL A 121 -3.90 4.48 -0.85
CA VAL A 121 -4.64 3.98 -2.02
C VAL A 121 -3.68 3.94 -3.19
N MET A 122 -3.46 2.76 -3.75
CA MET A 122 -2.73 2.59 -5.00
C MET A 122 -3.66 2.98 -6.15
N THR A 123 -3.25 3.96 -6.94
CA THR A 123 -4.04 4.39 -8.10
C THR A 123 -3.94 3.35 -9.22
N PRO A 124 -5.00 3.17 -10.03
CA PRO A 124 -4.93 2.29 -11.17
C PRO A 124 -3.73 2.66 -12.05
N LYS A 125 -2.97 1.65 -12.47
CA LYS A 125 -2.03 1.85 -13.56
C LYS A 125 -2.88 2.15 -14.80
N ARG A 126 -3.16 3.42 -15.07
CA ARG A 126 -3.68 3.79 -16.40
C ARG A 126 -2.64 3.28 -17.39
N ALA A 127 -3.05 2.36 -18.26
CA ALA A 127 -2.23 2.06 -19.43
C ALA A 127 -1.95 3.43 -20.08
N GLN A 128 -0.69 3.85 -20.07
CA GLN A 128 -0.32 5.16 -20.62
C GLN A 128 -0.46 5.08 -22.13
N VAL A 129 -1.68 5.29 -22.60
CA VAL A 129 -2.01 5.38 -24.01
C VAL A 129 -1.56 6.76 -24.47
N PHE A 130 -0.84 6.82 -25.57
CA PHE A 130 -0.51 8.09 -26.20
C PHE A 130 -1.30 8.26 -27.51
N LYS A 131 -1.68 9.49 -27.77
CA LYS A 131 -2.30 9.91 -29.03
C LYS A 131 -1.25 10.41 -30.00
N HIS A 132 -0.25 11.12 -29.48
CA HIS A 132 0.81 11.73 -30.28
C HIS A 132 2.11 11.81 -29.48
N ILE A 133 3.23 11.57 -30.17
CA ILE A 133 4.58 11.71 -29.61
C ILE A 133 5.39 12.62 -30.54
N GLU A 134 6.19 13.51 -29.94
CA GLU A 134 7.11 14.38 -30.67
C GLU A 134 8.47 14.42 -29.96
N PHE A 135 9.55 14.44 -30.73
CA PHE A 135 10.91 14.61 -30.25
C PHE A 135 11.48 15.94 -30.74
N LEU A 136 12.04 16.73 -29.83
CA LEU A 136 12.68 18.00 -30.13
C LEU A 136 14.12 18.00 -29.61
N ARG A 137 15.05 18.45 -30.44
CA ARG A 137 16.45 18.62 -30.04
C ARG A 137 16.60 19.84 -29.14
N LEU A 138 17.15 19.68 -27.93
CA LEU A 138 17.47 20.76 -27.01
C LEU A 138 18.95 21.17 -27.06
N GLY A 139 19.80 20.41 -27.79
CA GLY A 139 21.27 20.58 -27.81
C GLY A 139 21.99 19.74 -26.77
N GLU A 140 23.33 19.65 -26.90
CA GLU A 140 24.24 18.99 -25.92
C GLU A 140 23.79 17.62 -25.42
N GLY A 141 23.41 16.72 -26.34
CA GLY A 141 23.00 15.35 -25.95
C GLY A 141 21.67 15.29 -25.17
N LYS A 142 20.77 16.23 -25.40
CA LYS A 142 19.45 16.28 -24.78
C LYS A 142 18.34 16.36 -25.82
N ILE A 143 17.32 15.52 -25.66
CA ILE A 143 16.12 15.49 -26.49
C ILE A 143 14.91 15.72 -25.57
N LEU A 144 14.00 16.60 -25.99
CA LEU A 144 12.70 16.74 -25.34
C LEU A 144 11.72 15.76 -26.00
N LEU A 145 11.20 14.85 -25.20
CA LEU A 145 10.06 14.01 -25.55
C LEU A 145 8.78 14.71 -25.12
N ILE A 146 7.83 14.89 -26.03
CA ILE A 146 6.49 15.39 -25.77
C ILE A 146 5.52 14.25 -26.04
N VAL A 147 4.66 13.94 -25.09
CA VAL A 147 3.63 12.92 -25.19
C VAL A 147 2.26 13.56 -24.97
N VAL A 148 1.36 13.36 -25.91
CA VAL A 148 -0.04 13.80 -25.80
C VAL A 148 -0.92 12.59 -25.58
N THR A 149 -1.76 12.62 -24.54
CA THR A 149 -2.71 11.55 -24.24
C THR A 149 -4.00 11.72 -25.06
N PRO A 150 -4.87 10.70 -25.15
CA PRO A 150 -6.18 10.81 -25.79
C PRO A 150 -7.05 11.90 -25.18
N GLU A 151 -6.93 12.14 -23.87
CA GLU A 151 -7.65 13.16 -23.09
C GLU A 151 -7.15 14.59 -23.38
N GLY A 152 -6.02 14.71 -24.07
CA GLY A 152 -5.41 16.00 -24.42
C GLY A 152 -4.37 16.49 -23.42
N ASP A 153 -4.03 15.71 -22.40
CA ASP A 153 -2.94 16.04 -21.48
C ASP A 153 -1.60 15.98 -22.19
N VAL A 154 -0.73 16.96 -21.92
CA VAL A 154 0.61 17.06 -22.50
C VAL A 154 1.65 16.80 -21.41
N GLN A 155 2.43 15.78 -21.61
CA GLN A 155 3.59 15.45 -20.78
C GLN A 155 4.87 15.72 -21.54
N ASN A 156 5.86 16.27 -20.88
CA ASN A 156 7.17 16.50 -21.48
C ASN A 156 8.30 15.94 -20.62
N ARG A 157 9.38 15.49 -21.30
CA ARG A 157 10.54 14.93 -20.63
C ARG A 157 11.83 15.19 -21.40
N ILE A 158 12.89 15.48 -20.65
CA ILE A 158 14.25 15.60 -21.19
C ILE A 158 14.92 14.21 -21.13
N LEU A 159 15.27 13.68 -22.29
CA LEU A 159 16.01 12.43 -22.45
C LEU A 159 17.49 12.74 -22.64
N PRO A 160 18.38 12.29 -21.75
CA PRO A 160 19.80 12.34 -22.02
C PRO A 160 20.16 11.32 -23.10
N THR A 161 20.97 11.69 -24.07
CA THR A 161 21.44 10.81 -25.13
C THR A 161 22.94 10.97 -25.36
N ASN A 162 23.60 9.85 -25.63
CA ASN A 162 25.02 9.82 -25.99
C ASN A 162 25.23 9.97 -27.50
N GLN A 163 24.17 10.00 -28.31
CA GLN A 163 24.19 10.15 -29.75
C GLN A 163 23.60 11.51 -30.15
N ASP A 164 24.15 12.11 -31.17
CA ASP A 164 23.67 13.37 -31.73
C ASP A 164 22.70 13.06 -32.88
N TYR A 165 21.42 13.22 -32.62
CA TYR A 165 20.36 13.00 -33.60
C TYR A 165 20.04 14.29 -34.35
N SER A 166 19.97 14.18 -35.69
CA SER A 166 19.51 15.26 -36.52
C SER A 166 18.02 15.53 -36.37
N PRO A 167 17.53 16.76 -36.65
CA PRO A 167 16.09 17.05 -36.61
C PRO A 167 15.27 16.10 -37.50
N SER A 168 15.81 15.69 -38.65
CA SER A 168 15.14 14.78 -39.58
C SER A 168 14.95 13.39 -38.97
N GLN A 169 15.96 12.87 -38.26
CA GLN A 169 15.86 11.56 -37.57
C GLN A 169 14.84 11.61 -36.43
N LEU A 170 14.77 12.70 -35.69
CA LEU A 170 13.77 12.88 -34.63
C LEU A 170 12.34 12.93 -35.17
N ILE A 171 12.13 13.62 -36.28
CA ILE A 171 10.83 13.69 -36.96
C ILE A 171 10.44 12.31 -37.51
N GLU A 172 11.38 11.58 -38.14
CA GLU A 172 11.15 10.25 -38.70
C GLU A 172 10.76 9.26 -37.59
N ALA A 173 11.46 9.28 -36.46
CA ALA A 173 11.14 8.45 -35.29
C ALA A 173 9.74 8.77 -34.71
N GLY A 174 9.41 10.04 -34.53
CA GLY A 174 8.09 10.47 -34.07
C GLY A 174 6.97 10.05 -35.02
N ASN A 175 7.15 10.25 -36.32
CA ASN A 175 6.18 9.85 -37.33
C ASN A 175 5.97 8.33 -37.36
N TYR A 176 7.04 7.55 -37.25
CA TYR A 176 6.94 6.10 -37.19
C TYR A 176 6.13 5.64 -35.96
N ILE A 177 6.46 6.13 -34.76
CA ILE A 177 5.74 5.76 -33.54
C ILE A 177 4.27 6.15 -33.68
N ASN A 178 3.97 7.35 -34.12
CA ASN A 178 2.60 7.84 -34.28
C ASN A 178 1.80 7.03 -35.29
N SER A 179 2.42 6.65 -36.42
CA SER A 179 1.72 5.89 -37.48
C SER A 179 1.43 4.44 -37.08
N GLN A 180 2.32 3.81 -36.30
CA GLN A 180 2.21 2.39 -35.96
C GLN A 180 1.52 2.13 -34.62
N PHE A 181 1.63 3.08 -33.67
CA PHE A 181 1.30 2.80 -32.28
C PHE A 181 0.38 3.86 -31.62
N SER A 182 -0.08 4.88 -32.33
CA SER A 182 -1.03 5.86 -31.78
C SER A 182 -2.28 5.14 -31.23
N GLY A 183 -2.72 5.51 -30.04
CA GLY A 183 -3.85 4.88 -29.35
C GLY A 183 -3.49 3.57 -28.62
N ARG A 184 -2.20 3.23 -28.51
CA ARG A 184 -1.72 2.06 -27.75
C ARG A 184 -0.99 2.48 -26.48
N SER A 185 -0.90 1.55 -25.54
CA SER A 185 -0.09 1.76 -24.34
C SER A 185 1.41 1.61 -24.63
N PHE A 186 2.24 2.30 -23.84
CA PHE A 186 3.69 2.15 -23.93
C PHE A 186 4.16 0.69 -23.71
N ASP A 187 3.46 -0.08 -22.89
CA ASP A 187 3.79 -1.49 -22.63
C ASP A 187 3.52 -2.36 -23.87
N GLU A 188 2.41 -2.12 -24.58
CA GLU A 188 2.11 -2.80 -25.85
C GLU A 188 3.14 -2.43 -26.93
N VAL A 189 3.54 -1.16 -26.98
CA VAL A 189 4.59 -0.68 -27.90
C VAL A 189 5.92 -1.35 -27.58
N ARG A 190 6.29 -1.44 -26.32
CA ARG A 190 7.53 -2.12 -25.88
C ARG A 190 7.57 -3.59 -26.30
N LEU A 191 6.47 -4.32 -26.12
CA LEU A 191 6.38 -5.72 -26.50
C LEU A 191 6.50 -5.92 -28.02
N ARG A 192 5.85 -5.07 -28.81
CA ARG A 192 5.90 -5.15 -30.28
C ARG A 192 7.24 -4.71 -30.85
N LEU A 193 7.80 -3.61 -30.34
CA LEU A 193 9.12 -3.14 -30.76
C LEU A 193 10.22 -4.17 -30.50
N LYS A 194 10.17 -4.92 -29.40
CA LYS A 194 11.11 -6.03 -29.17
C LYS A 194 11.06 -7.10 -30.24
N ALA A 195 9.90 -7.32 -30.86
CA ALA A 195 9.73 -8.28 -31.96
C ALA A 195 10.19 -7.72 -33.32
N ASP A 196 10.12 -6.40 -33.52
CA ASP A 196 10.43 -5.72 -34.80
C ASP A 196 11.84 -5.13 -34.86
N LEU A 197 12.60 -5.15 -33.75
CA LEU A 197 13.94 -4.53 -33.65
C LEU A 197 14.95 -5.05 -34.66
N ASP A 198 14.80 -6.28 -35.14
CA ASP A 198 15.69 -6.87 -36.16
C ASP A 198 15.53 -6.23 -37.56
N ASN A 199 14.46 -5.48 -37.80
CA ASN A 199 14.12 -4.85 -39.07
C ASN A 199 14.24 -3.33 -39.10
N LEU A 200 14.51 -2.68 -37.96
CA LEU A 200 14.59 -1.22 -37.84
C LEU A 200 16.01 -0.71 -37.95
N ARG A 201 16.17 0.46 -38.58
CA ARG A 201 17.48 1.17 -38.58
C ARG A 201 17.94 1.40 -37.14
N THR A 202 19.21 1.11 -36.86
CA THR A 202 19.82 1.17 -35.52
C THR A 202 19.58 2.51 -34.81
N ASP A 203 19.55 3.61 -35.57
CA ASP A 203 19.38 4.97 -35.05
C ASP A 203 17.95 5.20 -34.50
N ILE A 204 16.93 4.69 -35.18
CA ILE A 204 15.51 4.81 -34.78
C ILE A 204 15.23 3.89 -33.57
N SER A 205 15.80 2.68 -33.56
CA SER A 205 15.65 1.75 -32.45
C SER A 205 16.24 2.27 -31.15
N GLY A 206 17.37 2.99 -31.21
CA GLY A 206 18.00 3.64 -30.06
C GLY A 206 17.11 4.73 -29.43
N LEU A 207 16.50 5.58 -30.25
CA LEU A 207 15.56 6.62 -29.78
C LEU A 207 14.29 6.03 -29.16
N MET A 208 13.76 4.96 -29.76
CA MET A 208 12.58 4.27 -29.27
C MET A 208 12.85 3.61 -27.92
N THR A 209 14.00 2.96 -27.77
CA THR A 209 14.41 2.36 -26.48
C THR A 209 14.53 3.44 -25.41
N LEU A 210 15.16 4.58 -25.71
CA LEU A 210 15.26 5.72 -24.78
C LEU A 210 13.87 6.27 -24.40
N ALA A 211 12.95 6.40 -25.34
CA ALA A 211 11.60 6.86 -25.08
C ALA A 211 10.82 5.86 -24.20
N LEU A 212 10.95 4.57 -24.47
CA LEU A 212 10.28 3.50 -23.72
C LEU A 212 10.87 3.30 -22.32
N ASP A 213 12.20 3.37 -22.18
CA ASP A 213 12.86 3.26 -20.88
C ASP A 213 12.54 4.46 -20.00
N SER A 214 12.34 5.63 -20.62
CA SER A 214 11.90 6.80 -19.90
C SER A 214 10.40 6.76 -19.58
N SER A 215 9.57 6.03 -20.31
CA SER A 215 8.15 5.87 -20.00
C SER A 215 7.91 5.08 -18.70
N SER A 216 8.78 4.15 -18.35
CA SER A 216 8.72 3.46 -17.05
C SER A 216 8.93 4.42 -15.87
N THR A 217 9.61 5.55 -16.10
CA THR A 217 9.82 6.64 -15.15
C THR A 217 8.85 7.82 -15.36
N ILE A 218 8.11 7.88 -16.48
CA ILE A 218 7.02 8.86 -16.71
C ILE A 218 5.87 8.63 -15.73
N GLY A 219 5.61 7.37 -15.34
CA GLY A 219 4.68 7.04 -14.26
C GLY A 219 5.05 7.64 -12.90
N ASP A 220 6.34 7.96 -12.68
CA ASP A 220 6.84 8.48 -11.40
C ASP A 220 6.68 10.01 -11.23
N MET A 221 6.46 10.79 -12.29
CA MET A 221 6.50 12.25 -12.19
C MET A 221 5.18 13.01 -12.36
N GLY A 222 4.09 12.35 -12.79
CA GLY A 222 2.81 13.03 -13.02
C GLY A 222 1.64 12.53 -12.17
N TYR A 223 1.65 11.27 -11.83
CA TYR A 223 0.75 10.64 -10.85
C TYR A 223 1.61 9.68 -10.04
N SER A 224 1.88 10.02 -8.80
CA SER A 224 2.40 8.99 -7.89
C SER A 224 1.35 7.87 -7.91
N GLY A 225 1.71 6.68 -8.38
CA GLY A 225 0.78 5.54 -8.45
C GLY A 225 0.21 5.15 -7.07
N MET A 226 0.27 6.07 -6.11
CA MET A 226 -0.18 5.90 -4.74
C MET A 226 -0.52 7.26 -4.12
N VAL A 227 -1.70 7.34 -3.51
CA VAL A 227 -2.12 8.43 -2.62
C VAL A 227 -1.91 7.98 -1.19
N LEU A 228 -1.27 8.82 -0.40
CA LEU A 228 -1.04 8.61 1.03
C LEU A 228 -1.65 9.77 1.79
N SER A 229 -2.36 9.48 2.88
CA SER A 229 -3.01 10.49 3.72
C SER A 229 -2.84 10.17 5.20
N GLY A 230 -2.68 11.19 6.01
CA GLY A 230 -2.65 11.06 7.46
C GLY A 230 -1.34 10.56 8.05
N GLU A 231 -0.22 10.67 7.38
CA GLU A 231 1.12 10.28 7.87
C GLU A 231 1.43 10.95 9.21
N ARG A 232 1.01 12.21 9.37
CA ARG A 232 1.20 12.98 10.62
C ARG A 232 0.45 12.39 11.81
N ARG A 233 -0.60 11.60 11.58
CA ARG A 233 -1.36 10.96 12.68
C ARG A 233 -0.55 9.89 13.38
N LEU A 234 0.39 9.27 12.67
CA LEU A 234 1.32 8.30 13.22
C LEU A 234 2.24 8.92 14.29
N LEU A 235 2.46 10.24 14.25
CA LEU A 235 3.17 10.97 15.30
C LEU A 235 2.42 10.98 16.64
N ASN A 236 1.10 10.83 16.60
CA ASN A 236 0.26 10.82 17.81
C ASN A 236 0.09 9.42 18.40
N VAL A 237 0.62 8.39 17.74
CA VAL A 237 0.60 7.01 18.25
C VAL A 237 1.70 6.87 19.31
N GLY A 238 1.31 6.70 20.57
CA GLY A 238 2.22 6.68 21.71
C GLY A 238 3.38 5.70 21.60
N ASP A 239 3.16 4.53 21.01
CA ASP A 239 4.18 3.49 20.81
C ASP A 239 5.26 3.90 19.80
N LEU A 240 4.89 4.70 18.81
CA LEU A 240 5.80 5.22 17.80
C LEU A 240 6.46 6.53 18.28
N SER A 241 5.69 7.43 18.87
CA SER A 241 6.17 8.74 19.31
C SER A 241 7.13 8.68 20.51
N SER A 242 7.07 7.61 21.31
CA SER A 242 7.98 7.40 22.45
C SER A 242 9.39 6.96 22.02
N ASN A 243 9.59 6.56 20.77
CA ASN A 243 10.86 6.07 20.25
C ASN A 243 11.18 6.72 18.91
N LEU A 244 12.11 7.67 18.90
CA LEU A 244 12.51 8.42 17.71
C LEU A 244 13.08 7.54 16.59
N ASP A 245 13.76 6.43 16.91
CA ASP A 245 14.31 5.51 15.91
C ASP A 245 13.18 4.75 15.19
N LYS A 246 12.14 4.32 15.92
CA LYS A 246 10.96 3.68 15.32
C LYS A 246 10.22 4.66 14.42
N LEU A 247 10.04 5.88 14.88
CA LEU A 247 9.39 6.94 14.14
C LEU A 247 10.14 7.25 12.83
N ARG A 248 11.47 7.38 12.91
CA ARG A 248 12.33 7.63 11.75
C ARG A 248 12.22 6.49 10.73
N LYS A 249 12.37 5.24 11.16
CA LYS A 249 12.24 4.07 10.27
C LYS A 249 10.90 4.02 9.56
N MET A 250 9.84 4.39 10.25
CA MET A 250 8.50 4.46 9.67
C MET A 250 8.40 5.55 8.60
N PHE A 251 8.91 6.76 8.86
CA PHE A 251 8.91 7.82 7.84
C PHE A 251 9.80 7.44 6.65
N ASP A 252 10.98 6.86 6.90
CA ASP A 252 11.87 6.36 5.83
C ASP A 252 11.13 5.34 4.93
N MET A 253 10.29 4.47 5.52
CA MET A 253 9.46 3.53 4.76
C MET A 253 8.36 4.23 3.96
N LEU A 254 7.68 5.23 4.55
CA LEU A 254 6.63 5.99 3.86
C LEU A 254 7.19 6.83 2.71
N GLU A 255 8.43 7.31 2.83
CA GLU A 255 9.17 7.98 1.76
C GLU A 255 9.60 7.01 0.64
N GLN A 256 9.90 5.75 0.99
CA GLN A 256 10.22 4.68 0.04
C GLN A 256 8.97 4.13 -0.65
N LYS A 257 8.32 4.95 -1.47
CA LYS A 257 7.08 4.59 -2.18
C LYS A 257 7.16 3.25 -2.92
N SER A 258 8.34 2.87 -3.41
CA SER A 258 8.57 1.61 -4.13
C SER A 258 8.27 0.36 -3.28
N VAL A 259 8.65 0.38 -2.00
CA VAL A 259 8.40 -0.74 -1.07
C VAL A 259 6.90 -0.88 -0.80
N LEU A 260 6.23 0.24 -0.53
CA LEU A 260 4.78 0.26 -0.32
C LEU A 260 4.01 -0.18 -1.56
N MET A 261 4.44 0.27 -2.74
CA MET A 261 3.82 -0.13 -4.01
C MET A 261 3.98 -1.63 -4.26
N GLN A 262 5.14 -2.22 -3.98
CA GLN A 262 5.34 -3.67 -4.10
C GLN A 262 4.43 -4.46 -3.15
N LEU A 263 4.30 -4.02 -1.91
CA LEU A 263 3.45 -4.66 -0.92
C LEU A 263 1.97 -4.59 -1.32
N LEU A 264 1.50 -3.43 -1.79
CA LEU A 264 0.14 -3.25 -2.26
C LEU A 264 -0.12 -3.99 -3.59
N ASP A 265 0.88 -4.11 -4.46
CA ASP A 265 0.77 -4.87 -5.72
C ASP A 265 0.59 -6.37 -5.46
N VAL A 266 1.31 -6.94 -4.50
CA VAL A 266 1.09 -8.32 -4.04
C VAL A 266 -0.35 -8.51 -3.54
N SER A 267 -0.86 -7.53 -2.78
CA SER A 267 -2.25 -7.55 -2.29
C SER A 267 -3.29 -7.47 -3.40
N SER A 268 -2.97 -6.87 -4.55
CA SER A 268 -3.88 -6.76 -5.69
C SER A 268 -4.18 -8.10 -6.37
N HIS A 269 -3.32 -9.10 -6.18
CA HIS A 269 -3.48 -10.44 -6.75
C HIS A 269 -4.13 -11.44 -5.78
N ALA A 270 -4.47 -11.00 -4.58
CA ALA A 270 -5.08 -11.84 -3.55
C ALA A 270 -6.60 -11.64 -3.50
N ASP A 271 -7.31 -12.71 -3.15
CA ASP A 271 -8.75 -12.65 -2.92
C ASP A 271 -9.03 -12.04 -1.53
N GLY A 272 -9.54 -10.81 -1.52
CA GLY A 272 -10.00 -10.14 -0.30
C GLY A 272 -8.89 -9.43 0.49
N ILE A 273 -9.13 -9.29 1.80
CA ILE A 273 -8.26 -8.52 2.70
C ILE A 273 -6.96 -9.26 2.95
N GLN A 274 -5.86 -8.52 2.84
CA GLN A 274 -4.51 -8.97 3.19
C GLN A 274 -4.01 -8.21 4.42
N ILE A 275 -3.37 -8.95 5.32
CA ILE A 275 -2.85 -8.39 6.57
C ILE A 275 -1.39 -8.80 6.71
N PHE A 276 -0.51 -7.83 6.81
CA PHE A 276 0.93 -8.01 7.04
C PHE A 276 1.26 -7.46 8.41
N ILE A 277 1.83 -8.28 9.29
CA ILE A 277 2.13 -7.91 10.69
C ILE A 277 3.63 -8.09 10.93
N GLY A 278 4.34 -7.00 11.16
CA GLY A 278 5.73 -6.92 11.58
C GLY A 278 6.65 -8.01 11.02
N GLY A 279 7.57 -7.75 10.16
CA GLY A 279 8.61 -8.68 9.75
C GLY A 279 8.19 -10.08 9.21
N GLU A 280 6.89 -10.38 9.09
CA GLU A 280 6.41 -11.67 8.57
C GLU A 280 6.67 -11.84 7.06
N SER A 281 6.84 -10.75 6.37
CA SER A 281 7.10 -10.72 4.94
C SER A 281 8.41 -9.99 4.67
N ASP A 282 9.22 -10.50 3.76
CA ASP A 282 10.42 -9.81 3.26
C ASP A 282 10.08 -8.43 2.67
N LEU A 283 8.82 -8.22 2.28
CA LEU A 283 8.31 -6.95 1.78
C LEU A 283 8.05 -5.92 2.90
N LEU A 284 7.84 -6.36 4.13
CA LEU A 284 7.64 -5.50 5.30
C LEU A 284 8.69 -5.82 6.38
N PRO A 285 9.94 -5.40 6.22
CA PRO A 285 11.04 -5.75 7.14
C PRO A 285 11.00 -4.97 8.47
N TYR A 286 9.85 -4.39 8.81
CA TYR A 286 9.65 -3.55 9.99
C TYR A 286 8.78 -4.26 11.03
N GLU A 287 9.40 -4.73 12.12
CA GLU A 287 8.74 -5.51 13.18
C GLU A 287 7.61 -4.76 13.91
N ASP A 288 7.67 -3.43 13.94
CA ASP A 288 6.74 -2.57 14.66
C ASP A 288 5.56 -2.08 13.82
N LEU A 289 5.50 -2.43 12.52
CA LEU A 289 4.47 -1.96 11.61
C LEU A 289 3.56 -3.09 11.14
N ALA A 290 2.31 -2.74 10.87
CA ALA A 290 1.35 -3.61 10.20
C ALA A 290 0.65 -2.86 9.06
N VAL A 291 0.29 -3.61 8.03
CA VAL A 291 -0.46 -3.12 6.88
C VAL A 291 -1.70 -3.99 6.70
N ILE A 292 -2.86 -3.36 6.59
CA ILE A 292 -4.12 -4.01 6.26
C ILE A 292 -4.57 -3.44 4.93
N SER A 293 -4.76 -4.27 3.93
CA SER A 293 -5.09 -3.86 2.57
C SER A 293 -6.20 -4.70 1.96
N ALA A 294 -6.92 -4.12 1.01
CA ALA A 294 -7.94 -4.79 0.23
C ALA A 294 -7.87 -4.31 -1.24
N PRO A 295 -8.06 -5.21 -2.22
CA PRO A 295 -8.17 -4.82 -3.61
C PRO A 295 -9.48 -4.08 -3.85
N TYR A 296 -9.48 -3.14 -4.82
CA TYR A 296 -10.69 -2.51 -5.32
C TYR A 296 -10.78 -2.66 -6.83
N SER A 297 -12.02 -2.70 -7.35
CA SER A 297 -12.27 -3.05 -8.75
C SER A 297 -13.15 -2.01 -9.45
N VAL A 298 -13.05 -1.98 -10.77
CA VAL A 298 -13.94 -1.25 -11.67
C VAL A 298 -14.51 -2.27 -12.65
N ASP A 299 -15.82 -2.36 -12.77
CA ASP A 299 -16.52 -3.33 -13.63
C ASP A 299 -16.04 -4.78 -13.43
N GLY A 300 -15.78 -5.17 -12.18
CA GLY A 300 -15.32 -6.51 -11.81
C GLY A 300 -13.83 -6.79 -12.06
N THR A 301 -13.08 -5.83 -12.61
CA THR A 301 -11.63 -5.95 -12.80
C THR A 301 -10.90 -5.22 -11.67
N ILE A 302 -9.99 -5.91 -10.98
CA ILE A 302 -9.14 -5.28 -9.96
C ILE A 302 -8.23 -4.26 -10.63
N VAL A 303 -8.32 -3.01 -10.18
CA VAL A 303 -7.56 -1.88 -10.75
C VAL A 303 -6.56 -1.29 -9.77
N GLY A 304 -6.67 -1.64 -8.50
CA GLY A 304 -5.74 -1.17 -7.48
C GLY A 304 -6.02 -1.77 -6.12
N THR A 305 -5.29 -1.30 -5.13
CA THR A 305 -5.37 -1.73 -3.73
C THR A 305 -5.42 -0.50 -2.83
N LEU A 306 -6.22 -0.58 -1.79
CA LEU A 306 -6.23 0.42 -0.73
C LEU A 306 -5.91 -0.23 0.62
N GLY A 307 -5.51 0.56 1.60
CA GLY A 307 -5.21 0.01 2.91
C GLY A 307 -4.83 1.05 3.95
N VAL A 308 -4.43 0.54 5.09
CA VAL A 308 -4.01 1.31 6.26
C VAL A 308 -2.65 0.82 6.71
N ILE A 309 -1.76 1.75 7.03
CA ILE A 309 -0.44 1.50 7.61
C ILE A 309 -0.44 2.07 9.02
N GLY A 310 -0.09 1.25 9.98
CA GLY A 310 -0.05 1.63 11.39
C GLY A 310 0.88 0.73 12.20
N PRO A 311 0.93 0.91 13.53
CA PRO A 311 1.71 0.05 14.40
C PRO A 311 1.10 -1.37 14.44
N THR A 312 1.92 -2.38 14.81
CA THR A 312 1.40 -3.73 15.06
C THR A 312 0.32 -3.75 16.13
N ARG A 313 0.35 -2.80 17.06
CA ARG A 313 -0.68 -2.59 18.07
C ARG A 313 -1.82 -1.73 17.53
N MET A 314 -2.75 -2.34 16.80
CA MET A 314 -3.96 -1.66 16.32
C MET A 314 -5.23 -2.47 16.65
N ALA A 315 -6.38 -1.81 16.67
CA ALA A 315 -7.68 -2.45 16.86
C ALA A 315 -8.12 -3.14 15.56
N TYR A 316 -7.56 -4.34 15.31
CA TYR A 316 -7.81 -5.12 14.08
C TYR A 316 -9.30 -5.38 13.83
N ASP A 317 -10.07 -5.60 14.89
CA ASP A 317 -11.53 -5.82 14.87
C ASP A 317 -12.31 -4.64 14.26
N ARG A 318 -11.76 -3.42 14.35
CA ARG A 318 -12.31 -2.19 13.74
C ARG A 318 -11.68 -1.86 12.41
N VAL A 319 -10.35 -1.96 12.31
CA VAL A 319 -9.61 -1.52 11.12
C VAL A 319 -9.93 -2.39 9.91
N ILE A 320 -10.02 -3.71 10.09
CA ILE A 320 -10.34 -4.64 9.01
C ILE A 320 -11.69 -4.34 8.33
N PRO A 321 -12.81 -4.19 9.07
CA PRO A 321 -14.08 -3.80 8.47
C PRO A 321 -14.07 -2.44 7.77
N ILE A 322 -13.32 -1.45 8.29
CA ILE A 322 -13.19 -0.13 7.66
C ILE A 322 -12.51 -0.26 6.29
N VAL A 323 -11.42 -1.01 6.21
CA VAL A 323 -10.69 -1.25 4.95
C VAL A 323 -11.58 -1.99 3.95
N ASP A 324 -12.28 -3.05 4.38
CA ASP A 324 -13.17 -3.86 3.54
C ASP A 324 -14.32 -3.03 2.94
N ILE A 325 -15.01 -2.27 3.79
CA ILE A 325 -16.15 -1.47 3.35
C ILE A 325 -15.69 -0.32 2.44
N THR A 326 -14.57 0.34 2.77
CA THR A 326 -14.01 1.41 1.93
C THR A 326 -13.65 0.88 0.54
N SER A 327 -13.06 -0.32 0.46
CA SER A 327 -12.75 -0.99 -0.81
C SER A 327 -14.00 -1.24 -1.65
N LYS A 328 -15.05 -1.77 -1.05
CA LYS A 328 -16.33 -2.05 -1.73
C LYS A 328 -17.03 -0.78 -2.21
N LEU A 329 -17.05 0.26 -1.38
CA LEU A 329 -17.65 1.55 -1.73
C LEU A 329 -16.88 2.27 -2.83
N LEU A 330 -15.53 2.28 -2.76
CA LEU A 330 -14.71 2.85 -3.82
C LEU A 330 -14.90 2.11 -5.15
N SER A 331 -14.97 0.77 -5.11
CA SER A 331 -15.27 -0.05 -6.29
C SER A 331 -16.61 0.31 -6.92
N GLY A 332 -17.67 0.43 -6.12
CA GLY A 332 -18.98 0.83 -6.56
C GLY A 332 -18.99 2.24 -7.16
N ALA A 333 -18.39 3.21 -6.49
CA ALA A 333 -18.34 4.60 -6.95
C ALA A 333 -17.59 4.75 -8.29
N LEU A 334 -16.46 4.05 -8.45
CA LEU A 334 -15.66 4.08 -9.68
C LEU A 334 -16.31 3.34 -10.85
N SER A 335 -17.13 2.30 -10.60
CA SER A 335 -17.85 1.59 -11.66
C SER A 335 -19.08 2.38 -12.18
N HIS A 336 -19.52 3.42 -11.48
CA HIS A 336 -20.66 4.27 -11.87
C HIS A 336 -20.23 5.65 -12.38
N SER A 337 -18.93 5.95 -12.43
CA SER A 337 -18.34 7.19 -12.93
C SER A 337 -17.86 7.04 -14.38
#